data_50dd694e8c934b5bd74f6950686ab11c
#
_entry.id   50dd694e8c934b5bd74f6950686ab11c
#
_cell.length_a   1.000
_cell.length_b   1.000
_cell.length_c   1.000
_cell.angle_alpha   90.00
_cell.angle_beta   90.00
_cell.angle_gamma   90.00
#
_symmetry.space_group_name_H-M   'P 1'
#
loop_
_entity.id
_entity.type
_entity.pdbx_description
1 polymer ?
#
loop_
_entity_poly.entity_id
_entity_poly.type
_entity_poly.pdbx_seq_one_letter_code
_entity_poly.pdbx_strand_id
1 'polypeptide(L)'
;MELRHLTYFVAVAERLNFSRAAEALHVAQPAISQQIRALEQELGISLFDRISKRVTLTEAGRALLPHARQILSAVEAARSEIRERGTLKRGTVSLGAPPTVSAHFLP
;
A
#
# COMPACT_ATOMS: atom_id res chain seq x y z
N MET A 1 0.25 -0.29 13.08
CA MET A 1 0.11 0.28 11.72
C MET A 1 0.14 -0.85 10.72
N GLU A 2 -0.95 -1.06 10.04
CA GLU A 2 -1.02 -2.16 9.09
C GLU A 2 -0.82 -1.69 7.68
N LEU A 3 -0.45 -2.60 6.80
CA LEU A 3 -0.23 -2.24 5.41
C LEU A 3 -1.50 -1.66 4.79
N ARG A 4 -2.65 -2.17 5.16
CA ARG A 4 -3.92 -1.66 4.67
C ARG A 4 -4.10 -0.19 5.02
N HIS A 5 -3.68 0.20 6.23
CA HIS A 5 -3.77 1.60 6.65
C HIS A 5 -2.92 2.46 5.73
N LEU A 6 -1.73 1.99 5.37
CA LEU A 6 -0.84 2.76 4.52
C LEU A 6 -1.36 2.83 3.08
N THR A 7 -1.96 1.76 2.60
CA THR A 7 -2.55 1.76 1.27
C THR A 7 -3.66 2.79 1.18
N TYR A 8 -4.54 2.81 2.18
CA TYR A 8 -5.64 3.76 2.19
C TYR A 8 -5.13 5.19 2.37
N PHE A 9 -4.13 5.36 3.23
CA PHE A 9 -3.55 6.67 3.46
C PHE A 9 -2.95 7.25 2.17
N VAL A 10 -2.16 6.46 1.45
CA VAL A 10 -1.54 6.93 0.22
C VAL A 10 -2.60 7.26 -0.82
N ALA A 11 -3.64 6.43 -0.92
CA ALA A 11 -4.70 6.68 -1.89
C ALA A 11 -5.39 8.01 -1.65
N VAL A 12 -5.67 8.33 -0.39
CA VAL A 12 -6.30 9.62 -0.07
C VAL A 12 -5.32 10.75 -0.26
N ALA A 13 -4.07 10.56 0.13
CA ALA A 13 -3.06 11.61 0.03
C ALA A 13 -2.82 12.01 -1.42
N GLU A 14 -2.86 11.05 -2.32
CA GLU A 14 -2.61 11.34 -3.72
C GLU A 14 -3.79 12.04 -4.38
N ARG A 15 -4.99 11.79 -3.90
CA ARG A 15 -6.17 12.36 -4.52
C ARG A 15 -6.76 13.52 -3.74
N LEU A 16 -6.42 13.63 -2.47
CA LEU A 16 -6.97 14.61 -1.53
C LEU A 16 -8.49 14.59 -1.58
N ASN A 17 -9.03 13.39 -1.69
CA ASN A 17 -10.47 13.21 -1.81
C ASN A 17 -10.79 11.78 -1.37
N PHE A 18 -11.56 11.66 -0.29
CA PHE A 18 -11.88 10.35 0.25
C PHE A 18 -12.78 9.53 -0.68
N SER A 19 -13.71 10.17 -1.33
CA SER A 19 -14.60 9.45 -2.25
C SER A 19 -13.85 8.91 -3.46
N ARG A 20 -12.96 9.71 -4.01
CA ARG A 20 -12.19 9.27 -5.15
C ARG A 20 -11.22 8.17 -4.79
N ALA A 21 -10.64 8.25 -3.59
CA ALA A 21 -9.76 7.19 -3.12
C ALA A 21 -10.55 5.90 -2.98
N ALA A 22 -11.77 5.99 -2.44
CA ALA A 22 -12.61 4.80 -2.28
C ALA A 22 -12.92 4.17 -3.63
N GLU A 23 -13.24 5.00 -4.62
CA GLU A 23 -13.49 4.48 -5.96
C GLU A 23 -12.28 3.77 -6.53
N ALA A 24 -11.11 4.37 -6.37
CA ALA A 24 -9.89 3.78 -6.90
C ALA A 24 -9.56 2.45 -6.25
N LEU A 25 -9.92 2.29 -4.98
CA LEU A 25 -9.62 1.06 -4.26
C LEU A 25 -10.80 0.09 -4.26
N HIS A 26 -11.89 0.46 -4.90
CA HIS A 26 -13.10 -0.38 -4.99
C HIS A 26 -13.66 -0.73 -3.61
N VAL A 27 -13.71 0.25 -2.74
CA VAL A 27 -14.29 0.07 -1.41
C VAL A 27 -15.25 1.21 -1.12
N ALA A 28 -16.05 1.06 -0.09
CA ALA A 28 -16.98 2.11 0.31
C ALA A 28 -16.22 3.21 1.05
N GLN A 29 -16.64 4.44 0.88
CA GLN A 29 -15.96 5.57 1.49
C GLN A 29 -15.87 5.44 3.02
N PRO A 30 -16.90 4.95 3.73
CA PRO A 30 -16.76 4.79 5.17
C PRO A 30 -15.64 3.83 5.58
N ALA A 31 -15.32 2.84 4.75
CA ALA A 31 -14.25 1.93 5.06
C ALA A 31 -12.91 2.66 5.08
N ILE A 32 -12.69 3.54 4.11
CA ILE A 32 -11.46 4.32 4.08
C ILE A 32 -11.41 5.26 5.27
N SER A 33 -12.51 5.95 5.55
CA SER A 33 -12.54 6.88 6.68
C SER A 33 -12.21 6.19 7.99
N GLN A 34 -12.72 4.99 8.18
CA GLN A 34 -12.45 4.24 9.39
C GLN A 34 -10.99 3.84 9.49
N GLN A 35 -10.41 3.40 8.41
CA GLN A 35 -9.02 2.97 8.41
C GLN A 35 -8.08 4.15 8.66
N ILE A 36 -8.37 5.28 8.07
CA ILE A 36 -7.56 6.47 8.29
C ILE A 36 -7.68 6.92 9.75
N ARG A 37 -8.91 6.89 10.29
CA ARG A 37 -9.10 7.28 11.68
C ARG A 37 -8.36 6.34 12.62
N ALA A 38 -8.38 5.05 12.33
CA ALA A 38 -7.68 4.08 13.15
C ALA A 38 -6.17 4.35 13.13
N LEU A 39 -5.64 4.69 11.96
CA LEU A 39 -4.23 5.00 11.84
C LEU A 39 -3.89 6.27 12.63
N GLU A 40 -4.72 7.30 12.51
CA GLU A 40 -4.50 8.54 13.23
C GLU A 40 -4.55 8.32 14.74
N GLN A 41 -5.48 7.48 15.19
CA GLN A 41 -5.58 7.18 16.60
C GLN A 41 -4.36 6.43 17.12
N GLU A 42 -3.86 5.51 16.32
CA GLU A 42 -2.69 4.77 16.72
C GLU A 42 -1.47 5.69 16.80
N LEU A 43 -1.32 6.60 15.88
CA LEU A 43 -0.19 7.51 15.86
C LEU A 43 -0.36 8.70 16.80
N GLY A 44 -1.57 8.93 17.23
CA GLY A 44 -1.87 10.05 18.14
C GLY A 44 -1.81 11.40 17.47
N ILE A 45 -1.97 11.46 16.15
CA ILE A 45 -1.89 12.72 15.44
C ILE A 45 -2.70 12.65 14.16
N SER A 46 -3.26 13.77 13.75
CA SER A 46 -4.03 13.82 12.51
C SER A 46 -3.13 13.86 11.30
N LEU A 47 -3.49 13.13 10.28
CA LEU A 47 -2.73 13.10 9.04
C LEU A 47 -3.38 13.96 7.98
N PHE A 48 -4.67 14.20 8.09
CA PHE A 48 -5.41 15.03 7.16
C PHE A 48 -6.18 16.13 7.89
N ASP A 49 -6.24 17.31 7.28
CA ASP A 49 -7.10 18.38 7.73
C ASP A 49 -8.28 18.43 6.80
N ARG A 50 -9.46 18.61 7.36
CA ARG A 50 -10.66 18.73 6.55
C ARG A 50 -11.27 20.08 6.89
N ILE A 51 -10.98 21.08 6.10
CA ILE A 51 -11.51 22.38 6.30
C ILE A 51 -12.42 22.71 5.15
N SER A 52 -13.66 23.00 5.44
CA SER A 52 -14.62 23.39 4.41
C SER A 52 -14.68 22.44 3.24
N LYS A 53 -14.85 21.21 3.46
CA LYS A 53 -14.95 20.21 2.42
C LYS A 53 -13.66 19.99 1.65
N ARG A 54 -12.59 20.63 2.05
CA ARG A 54 -11.31 20.39 1.43
C ARG A 54 -10.50 19.46 2.30
N VAL A 55 -9.75 18.60 1.68
CA VAL A 55 -8.87 17.69 2.40
C VAL A 55 -7.45 18.05 2.03
N THR A 56 -6.62 18.28 3.02
CA THR A 56 -5.21 18.54 2.80
C THR A 56 -4.41 17.71 3.78
N LEU A 57 -3.15 17.51 3.50
CA LEU A 57 -2.28 16.79 4.42
C LEU A 57 -1.82 17.72 5.52
N THR A 58 -1.77 17.21 6.74
CA THR A 58 -1.13 17.94 7.82
C THR A 58 0.37 17.79 7.65
N GLU A 59 1.13 18.44 8.49
CA GLU A 59 2.57 18.29 8.46
C GLU A 59 2.94 16.82 8.72
N ALA A 60 2.27 16.18 9.68
CA ALA A 60 2.51 14.77 9.95
C ALA A 60 2.18 13.90 8.75
N GLY A 61 1.09 14.23 8.04
CA GLY A 61 0.73 13.49 6.83
C GLY A 61 1.78 13.62 5.76
N ARG A 62 2.32 14.84 5.58
CA ARG A 62 3.38 15.05 4.61
C ARG A 62 4.64 14.28 4.99
N ALA A 63 4.91 14.16 6.27
CA ALA A 63 6.07 13.42 6.73
C ALA A 63 5.88 11.91 6.53
N LEU A 64 4.67 11.43 6.74
CA LEU A 64 4.42 10.00 6.62
C LEU A 64 4.39 9.53 5.17
N LEU A 65 3.95 10.36 4.26
CA LEU A 65 3.72 9.93 2.89
C LEU A 65 4.92 9.26 2.21
N PRO A 66 6.11 9.82 2.23
CA PRO A 66 7.24 9.14 1.60
C PRO A 66 7.57 7.81 2.26
N HIS A 67 7.41 7.73 3.58
CA HIS A 67 7.65 6.46 4.27
C HIS A 67 6.61 5.41 3.86
N ALA A 68 5.35 5.83 3.78
CA ALA A 68 4.28 4.92 3.38
C ALA A 68 4.53 4.38 1.97
N ARG A 69 4.94 5.26 1.07
CA ARG A 69 5.23 4.84 -0.30
C ARG A 69 6.40 3.86 -0.34
N GLN A 70 7.42 4.10 0.45
CA GLN A 70 8.57 3.21 0.49
C GLN A 70 8.20 1.84 1.04
N ILE A 71 7.40 1.82 2.10
CA ILE A 71 6.99 0.56 2.71
C ILE A 71 6.16 -0.24 1.71
N LEU A 72 5.20 0.39 1.07
CA LEU A 72 4.36 -0.32 0.11
C LEU A 72 5.15 -0.80 -1.09
N SER A 73 6.11 -0.01 -1.53
CA SER A 73 6.96 -0.39 -2.63
C SER A 73 7.82 -1.60 -2.25
N ALA A 74 8.34 -1.62 -1.04
CA ALA A 74 9.15 -2.74 -0.57
C ALA A 74 8.31 -4.02 -0.47
N VAL A 75 7.06 -3.90 -0.03
CA VAL A 75 6.17 -5.05 0.04
C VAL A 75 5.93 -5.60 -1.36
N GLU A 76 5.69 -4.73 -2.33
CA GLU A 76 5.47 -5.16 -3.71
C GLU A 76 6.71 -5.82 -4.29
N ALA A 77 7.87 -5.26 -4.01
CA ALA A 77 9.12 -5.83 -4.48
C ALA A 77 9.32 -7.23 -3.90
N ALA A 78 9.01 -7.38 -2.62
CA ALA A 78 9.14 -8.69 -1.98
C ALA A 78 8.18 -9.70 -2.57
N ARG A 79 6.93 -9.28 -2.80
CA ARG A 79 5.95 -10.19 -3.38
C ARG A 79 6.35 -10.60 -4.79
N SER A 80 6.84 -9.65 -5.56
CA SER A 80 7.24 -9.90 -6.93
C SER A 80 8.41 -10.87 -6.99
N GLU A 81 9.38 -10.67 -6.14
CA GLU A 81 10.54 -11.54 -6.12
C GLU A 81 10.15 -12.96 -5.72
N ILE A 82 9.31 -13.12 -4.73
CA ILE A 82 8.90 -14.43 -4.29
C ILE A 82 8.04 -15.13 -5.35
N ARG A 83 7.19 -14.38 -6.01
CA ARG A 83 6.37 -14.94 -7.07
C ARG A 83 7.26 -15.42 -8.22
N GLU A 84 8.27 -14.64 -8.56
CA GLU A 84 9.18 -15.00 -9.60
C GLU A 84 9.93 -16.27 -9.26
N ARG A 85 10.41 -16.38 -8.05
CA ARG A 85 11.12 -17.58 -7.64
C ARG A 85 10.20 -18.79 -7.65
N GLY A 86 8.98 -18.60 -7.18
CA GLY A 86 8.00 -19.67 -7.21
C GLY A 86 7.68 -20.13 -8.63
N THR A 87 7.56 -19.16 -9.54
CA THR A 87 7.27 -19.47 -10.91
C THR A 87 8.45 -20.22 -11.54
N LEU A 88 9.64 -19.77 -11.29
CA LEU A 88 10.78 -20.45 -11.85
C LEU A 88 10.88 -21.86 -11.34
N LYS A 89 10.63 -22.05 -10.09
CA LYS A 89 10.70 -23.33 -9.53
C LYS A 89 9.74 -24.23 -10.19
N ARG A 90 8.54 -23.78 -10.45
CA ARG A 90 7.57 -24.60 -11.07
C ARG A 90 7.66 -24.39 -12.50
N GLY A 91 8.17 -23.26 -12.85
CA GLY A 91 8.14 -22.87 -14.17
C GLY A 91 8.94 -23.68 -15.03
N THR A 92 9.77 -24.31 -14.46
CA THR A 92 10.54 -25.18 -15.17
C THR A 92 9.57 -25.82 -15.99
N VAL A 93 8.48 -25.82 -15.56
CA VAL A 93 7.51 -26.47 -16.16
C VAL A 93 6.89 -25.70 -17.16
N SER A 94 6.35 -24.77 -16.87
CA SER A 94 5.51 -24.12 -17.74
C SER A 94 6.11 -23.20 -18.67
N LEU A 95 6.80 -22.42 -18.35
CA LEU A 95 7.24 -21.47 -19.22
C LEU A 95 8.39 -21.76 -19.97
N GLY A 96 8.85 -22.80 -19.83
CA GLY A 96 9.98 -23.09 -20.56
C GLY A 96 11.07 -22.32 -19.92
N ALA A 97 10.83 -21.83 -18.86
CA ALA A 97 11.83 -21.07 -18.23
C ALA A 97 12.87 -22.03 -17.80
N PRO A 98 14.02 -21.66 -17.81
CA PRO A 98 15.08 -22.54 -17.46
C PRO A 98 14.99 -22.85 -16.03
N PRO A 99 15.02 -23.98 -15.82
CA PRO A 99 14.85 -24.42 -14.51
C PRO A 99 15.98 -24.04 -13.71
N THR A 100 16.93 -23.79 -14.27
CA THR A 100 17.99 -23.50 -13.57
C THR A 100 17.93 -22.74 -12.46
N VAL A 101 17.41 -21.83 -12.49
CA VAL A 101 17.44 -21.02 -11.47
C VAL A 101 17.04 -21.35 -10.29
N SER A 102 16.28 -22.08 -10.27
CA SER A 102 15.73 -22.34 -9.09
C SER A 102 16.57 -22.59 -8.03
N ALA A 103 17.53 -22.63 -8.25
CA ALA A 103 18.26 -22.93 -7.20
C ALA A 103 18.08 -22.06 -6.12
N HIS A 104 17.91 -21.85 -5.52
CA HIS A 104 17.86 -21.06 -4.43
C HIS A 104 16.86 -20.51 -3.96
N PHE A 105 16.37 -20.75 -3.80
CA PHE A 105 15.50 -20.41 -3.22
C PHE A 105 14.88 -20.68 -2.54
N LEU A 106 14.78 -20.85 -2.49
CA LEU A 106 14.26 -20.90 -2.12
C LEU A 106 14.06 -21.14 -1.60
N PRO A 107 14.15 -21.24 -1.62
CA PRO A 107 14.10 -21.38 -1.23
C PRO A 107 14.03 -21.71 -0.88
#